data_aee44728c1ea6a7f94ffa56b14b62fba
#
_entry.id   aee44728c1ea6a7f94ffa56b14b62fba
#
_cell.length_a   1.000
_cell.length_b   1.000
_cell.length_c   1.000
_cell.angle_alpha   90.00
_cell.angle_beta   90.00
_cell.angle_gamma   90.00
#
_symmetry.space_group_name_H-M   'P 1'
#
loop_
_entity.id
_entity.type
_entity.pdbx_description
1 polymer ?
#
loop_
_entity_poly.entity_id
_entity_poly.type
_entity_poly.pdbx_seq_one_letter_code
_entity_poly.pdbx_strand_id
1 'polypeptide(L)'
;VRDVVARDVQPDLLGRQETSALLDNVKQHYPVVVDELIPNLLTVGEVQRVLQNLLRERIPIRNLLLILENLADGARASKDVDYLTEKVRAAMARHICAEYSENGLLSVITVDPRLETLLGEAVRRGEDAYALLDPGTVAKIYASLTKRVTDAQQSGLQPIVLTSPGTRLALKRLTERAAPSLVVLSYSEIAPGLRVESIGQVSTTEESPNEGAREPVGAGA
;
A
#
# COMPACT_ATOMS: atom_id res chain seq x y z
N VAL A 1 15.63 -0.47 25.22
CA VAL A 1 15.21 -1.16 23.98
C VAL A 1 13.74 -0.88 23.59
N ARG A 2 12.98 -0.12 24.42
CA ARG A 2 11.55 0.19 24.18
C ARG A 2 11.28 1.24 23.10
N ASP A 3 12.28 2.01 22.66
CA ASP A 3 12.06 3.23 21.85
C ASP A 3 12.59 3.19 20.40
N VAL A 4 13.15 2.08 19.94
CA VAL A 4 13.79 2.00 18.61
C VAL A 4 12.82 1.68 17.46
N VAL A 5 11.52 1.54 17.71
CA VAL A 5 10.51 1.26 16.68
C VAL A 5 9.67 2.50 16.38
N ALA A 6 10.29 3.68 16.51
CA ALA A 6 9.67 4.95 16.13
C ALA A 6 9.64 5.12 14.61
N ARG A 7 8.74 5.97 14.15
CA ARG A 7 8.45 6.34 12.75
C ARG A 7 9.64 6.73 11.85
N ASP A 8 10.88 6.76 12.42
CA ASP A 8 12.08 7.30 11.76
C ASP A 8 13.17 6.25 11.48
N VAL A 9 12.86 4.94 11.61
CA VAL A 9 13.84 3.92 11.18
C VAL A 9 13.87 3.92 9.65
N GLN A 10 14.95 4.46 9.09
CA GLN A 10 15.20 4.36 7.67
C GLN A 10 15.29 2.88 7.28
N PRO A 11 14.63 2.44 6.21
CA PRO A 11 14.62 1.04 5.78
C PRO A 11 16.03 0.43 5.67
N ASP A 12 16.98 1.24 5.25
CA ASP A 12 18.39 0.83 5.03
C ASP A 12 19.15 0.59 6.35
N LEU A 13 18.63 1.05 7.50
CA LEU A 13 19.22 0.80 8.82
C LEU A 13 18.79 -0.56 9.41
N LEU A 14 17.75 -1.21 8.85
CA LEU A 14 17.34 -2.54 9.29
C LEU A 14 18.17 -3.60 8.57
N GLY A 15 19.33 -3.92 9.12
CA GLY A 15 20.21 -5.00 8.65
C GLY A 15 19.77 -6.37 9.13
N ARG A 16 20.55 -7.40 8.78
CA ARG A 16 20.27 -8.80 9.20
C ARG A 16 20.43 -9.00 10.70
N GLN A 17 21.40 -8.31 11.31
CA GLN A 17 21.67 -8.40 12.74
C GLN A 17 20.50 -7.81 13.54
N GLU A 18 20.04 -6.62 13.15
CA GLU A 18 18.88 -5.96 13.75
C GLU A 18 17.62 -6.79 13.59
N THR A 19 17.41 -7.35 12.39
CA THR A 19 16.29 -8.27 12.13
C THR A 19 16.37 -9.51 13.02
N SER A 20 17.54 -10.14 13.15
CA SER A 20 17.74 -11.28 14.04
C SER A 20 17.42 -10.91 15.50
N ALA A 21 17.89 -9.78 15.99
CA ALA A 21 17.59 -9.30 17.33
C ALA A 21 16.09 -9.07 17.58
N LEU A 22 15.37 -8.54 16.58
CA LEU A 22 13.91 -8.41 16.63
C LEU A 22 13.21 -9.78 16.72
N LEU A 23 13.65 -10.74 15.92
CA LEU A 23 13.12 -12.10 15.92
C LEU A 23 13.39 -12.82 17.25
N ASP A 24 14.60 -12.69 17.79
CA ASP A 24 14.97 -13.26 19.09
C ASP A 24 14.12 -12.69 20.23
N ASN A 25 13.78 -11.39 20.18
CA ASN A 25 12.89 -10.77 21.14
C ASN A 25 11.46 -11.34 21.07
N VAL A 26 10.92 -11.53 19.85
CA VAL A 26 9.61 -12.17 19.68
C VAL A 26 9.67 -13.64 20.13
N LYS A 27 10.73 -14.36 19.82
CA LYS A 27 10.92 -15.76 20.17
C LYS A 27 10.88 -15.99 21.68
N GLN A 28 11.33 -15.06 22.51
CA GLN A 28 11.27 -15.16 23.97
C GLN A 28 9.82 -15.33 24.49
N HIS A 29 8.85 -14.75 23.82
CA HIS A 29 7.45 -14.75 24.24
C HIS A 29 6.57 -15.65 23.36
N TYR A 30 6.94 -15.82 22.08
CA TYR A 30 6.20 -16.54 21.05
C TYR A 30 7.11 -17.48 20.24
N PRO A 31 7.75 -18.47 20.88
CA PRO A 31 8.74 -19.33 20.23
C PRO A 31 8.14 -20.12 19.05
N VAL A 32 6.90 -20.59 19.17
CA VAL A 32 6.25 -21.40 18.15
C VAL A 32 6.19 -20.69 16.79
N VAL A 33 5.81 -19.42 16.78
CA VAL A 33 5.67 -18.63 15.55
C VAL A 33 7.03 -18.45 14.86
N VAL A 34 8.07 -18.15 15.64
CA VAL A 34 9.41 -17.94 15.07
C VAL A 34 10.01 -19.26 14.59
N ASP A 35 9.88 -20.34 15.35
CA ASP A 35 10.44 -21.66 15.01
C ASP A 35 9.71 -22.31 13.80
N GLU A 36 8.42 -22.01 13.61
CA GLU A 36 7.69 -22.41 12.41
C GLU A 36 8.19 -21.64 11.16
N LEU A 37 8.38 -20.33 11.33
CA LEU A 37 8.74 -19.45 10.23
C LEU A 37 10.20 -19.65 9.79
N ILE A 38 11.14 -19.66 10.73
CA ILE A 38 12.58 -19.63 10.48
C ILE A 38 13.28 -20.86 11.10
N PRO A 39 14.06 -21.60 10.33
CA PRO A 39 14.41 -21.42 8.91
C PRO A 39 13.46 -22.13 7.95
N ASN A 40 12.39 -22.77 8.42
CA ASN A 40 11.61 -23.76 7.67
C ASN A 40 10.86 -23.16 6.48
N LEU A 41 10.23 -22.03 6.66
CA LEU A 41 9.44 -21.36 5.63
C LEU A 41 10.21 -20.23 4.96
N LEU A 42 10.84 -19.36 5.75
CA LEU A 42 11.61 -18.20 5.26
C LEU A 42 12.99 -18.14 5.92
N THR A 43 13.88 -17.44 5.26
CA THR A 43 15.18 -17.03 5.83
C THR A 43 15.06 -15.68 6.54
N VAL A 44 15.98 -15.37 7.44
CA VAL A 44 16.09 -14.04 8.06
C VAL A 44 16.18 -12.94 7.01
N GLY A 45 16.86 -13.20 5.88
CA GLY A 45 17.00 -12.23 4.80
C GLY A 45 15.69 -11.96 4.03
N GLU A 46 14.78 -12.92 3.92
CA GLU A 46 13.46 -12.73 3.32
C GLU A 46 12.56 -11.94 4.25
N VAL A 47 12.56 -12.26 5.54
CA VAL A 47 11.84 -11.47 6.56
C VAL A 47 12.37 -10.03 6.60
N GLN A 48 13.69 -9.83 6.60
CA GLN A 48 14.30 -8.51 6.53
C GLN A 48 13.76 -7.68 5.36
N ARG A 49 13.71 -8.27 4.16
CA ARG A 49 13.22 -7.56 2.96
C ARG A 49 11.76 -7.14 3.09
N VAL A 50 10.90 -8.01 3.65
CA VAL A 50 9.49 -7.63 3.90
C VAL A 50 9.40 -6.47 4.90
N LEU A 51 10.13 -6.54 6.02
CA LEU A 51 10.15 -5.46 7.01
C LEU A 51 10.66 -4.14 6.40
N GLN A 52 11.71 -4.20 5.58
CA GLN A 52 12.23 -3.03 4.85
C GLN A 52 11.20 -2.45 3.88
N ASN A 53 10.44 -3.29 3.16
CA ASN A 53 9.38 -2.84 2.26
C ASN A 53 8.27 -2.11 3.04
N LEU A 54 7.84 -2.64 4.18
CA LEU A 54 6.87 -1.98 5.05
C LEU A 54 7.38 -0.60 5.52
N LEU A 55 8.62 -0.53 5.98
CA LEU A 55 9.24 0.71 6.44
C LEU A 55 9.40 1.75 5.32
N ARG A 56 9.75 1.34 4.10
CA ARG A 56 9.82 2.24 2.93
C ARG A 56 8.48 2.92 2.65
N GLU A 57 7.39 2.23 2.90
CA GLU A 57 6.04 2.77 2.78
C GLU A 57 5.50 3.35 4.10
N ARG A 58 6.39 3.60 5.08
CA ARG A 58 6.08 4.20 6.39
C ARG A 58 5.09 3.41 7.22
N ILE A 59 4.98 2.10 7.00
CA ILE A 59 4.18 1.21 7.82
C ILE A 59 5.00 0.77 9.02
N PRO A 60 4.54 1.06 10.26
CA PRO A 60 5.29 0.73 11.47
C PRO A 60 5.30 -0.78 11.71
N ILE A 61 6.48 -1.34 12.01
CA ILE A 61 6.67 -2.77 12.28
C ILE A 61 6.52 -3.14 13.77
N ARG A 62 5.85 -2.30 14.57
CA ARG A 62 5.71 -2.51 16.03
C ARG A 62 4.98 -3.79 16.38
N ASN A 63 3.95 -4.16 15.62
CA ASN A 63 3.21 -5.39 15.80
C ASN A 63 3.88 -6.55 15.06
N LEU A 64 5.12 -6.85 15.48
CA LEU A 64 5.95 -7.85 14.82
C LEU A 64 5.34 -9.24 14.88
N LEU A 65 4.63 -9.59 15.96
CA LEU A 65 3.92 -10.87 16.06
C LEU A 65 2.91 -11.04 14.93
N LEU A 66 2.02 -10.08 14.72
CA LEU A 66 1.04 -10.11 13.62
C LEU A 66 1.73 -10.24 12.26
N ILE A 67 2.84 -9.53 12.07
CA ILE A 67 3.62 -9.62 10.83
C ILE A 67 4.15 -11.02 10.62
N LEU A 68 4.79 -11.63 11.64
CA LEU A 68 5.39 -12.97 11.52
C LEU A 68 4.36 -14.06 11.33
N GLU A 69 3.21 -14.01 12.00
CA GLU A 69 2.10 -14.95 11.79
C GLU A 69 1.60 -14.91 10.33
N ASN A 70 1.39 -13.70 9.78
CA ASN A 70 0.95 -13.56 8.40
C ASN A 70 2.03 -13.92 7.38
N LEU A 71 3.32 -13.77 7.74
CA LEU A 71 4.42 -14.30 6.93
C LEU A 71 4.42 -15.83 6.93
N ALA A 72 4.21 -16.48 8.07
CA ALA A 72 4.15 -17.94 8.14
C ALA A 72 3.00 -18.50 7.30
N ASP A 73 1.82 -17.90 7.37
CA ASP A 73 0.66 -18.28 6.57
C ASP A 73 0.89 -18.02 5.07
N GLY A 74 1.43 -16.85 4.73
CA GLY A 74 1.70 -16.46 3.34
C GLY A 74 2.80 -17.30 2.68
N ALA A 75 3.86 -17.64 3.41
CA ALA A 75 5.02 -18.38 2.91
C ALA A 75 4.70 -19.83 2.50
N ARG A 76 3.57 -20.37 2.94
CA ARG A 76 3.05 -21.68 2.49
C ARG A 76 2.55 -21.63 1.05
N ALA A 77 2.08 -20.47 0.59
CA ALA A 77 1.59 -20.27 -0.78
C ALA A 77 2.68 -19.74 -1.71
N SER A 78 3.47 -18.76 -1.26
CA SER A 78 4.55 -18.17 -2.04
C SER A 78 5.65 -17.59 -1.14
N LYS A 79 6.91 -17.74 -1.57
CA LYS A 79 8.09 -17.11 -0.93
C LYS A 79 8.46 -15.77 -1.60
N ASP A 80 7.66 -15.31 -2.55
CA ASP A 80 7.86 -14.02 -3.19
C ASP A 80 7.71 -12.89 -2.18
N VAL A 81 8.72 -12.06 -2.07
CA VAL A 81 8.79 -10.98 -1.06
C VAL A 81 7.72 -9.93 -1.28
N ASP A 82 7.38 -9.64 -2.54
CA ASP A 82 6.35 -8.66 -2.87
C ASP A 82 4.97 -9.20 -2.46
N TYR A 83 4.66 -10.45 -2.82
CA TYR A 83 3.44 -11.14 -2.39
C TYR A 83 3.30 -11.15 -0.86
N LEU A 84 4.38 -11.51 -0.16
CA LEU A 84 4.40 -11.56 1.30
C LEU A 84 4.19 -10.18 1.92
N THR A 85 4.80 -9.14 1.34
CA THR A 85 4.60 -7.75 1.78
C THR A 85 3.13 -7.34 1.65
N GLU A 86 2.50 -7.59 0.49
CA GLU A 86 1.07 -7.28 0.27
C GLU A 86 0.15 -8.06 1.22
N LYS A 87 0.48 -9.33 1.49
CA LYS A 87 -0.27 -10.16 2.45
C LYS A 87 -0.23 -9.59 3.86
N VAL A 88 0.95 -9.20 4.34
CA VAL A 88 1.14 -8.56 5.64
C VAL A 88 0.41 -7.22 5.70
N ARG A 89 0.49 -6.39 4.64
CA ARG A 89 -0.21 -5.12 4.57
C ARG A 89 -1.73 -5.30 4.75
N ALA A 90 -2.32 -6.25 4.05
CA ALA A 90 -3.75 -6.55 4.18
C ALA A 90 -4.13 -6.95 5.62
N ALA A 91 -3.30 -7.75 6.30
CA ALA A 91 -3.50 -8.09 7.70
C ALA A 91 -3.36 -6.89 8.66
N MET A 92 -2.58 -5.90 8.28
CA MET A 92 -2.37 -4.66 9.02
C MET A 92 -3.39 -3.56 8.69
N ALA A 93 -4.45 -3.83 7.94
CA ALA A 93 -5.45 -2.88 7.48
C ALA A 93 -5.93 -1.89 8.57
N ARG A 94 -6.24 -2.39 9.77
CA ARG A 94 -6.68 -1.54 10.90
C ARG A 94 -5.61 -0.55 11.34
N HIS A 95 -4.33 -0.97 11.37
CA HIS A 95 -3.21 -0.13 11.77
C HIS A 95 -2.92 0.92 10.69
N ILE A 96 -2.96 0.52 9.43
CA ILE A 96 -2.74 1.41 8.28
C ILE A 96 -3.86 2.44 8.20
N CYS A 97 -5.13 2.01 8.24
CA CYS A 97 -6.26 2.92 8.17
C CYS A 97 -6.32 3.91 9.36
N ALA A 98 -5.93 3.47 10.57
CA ALA A 98 -5.92 4.36 11.74
C ALA A 98 -4.96 5.54 11.58
N GLU A 99 -3.92 5.41 10.78
CA GLU A 99 -2.96 6.48 10.49
C GLU A 99 -3.54 7.56 9.56
N TYR A 100 -4.49 7.18 8.69
CA TYR A 100 -4.97 7.99 7.58
C TYR A 100 -6.44 8.38 7.66
N SER A 101 -7.21 7.76 8.55
CA SER A 101 -8.64 8.07 8.71
C SER A 101 -8.87 9.14 9.74
N GLU A 102 -9.82 10.03 9.48
CA GLU A 102 -10.30 11.04 10.41
C GLU A 102 -11.79 10.80 10.71
N ASN A 103 -12.14 10.73 11.99
CA ASN A 103 -13.54 10.52 12.43
C ASN A 103 -14.25 9.33 11.76
N GLY A 104 -13.49 8.24 11.47
CA GLY A 104 -14.04 7.06 10.81
C GLY A 104 -14.31 7.24 9.31
N LEU A 105 -13.71 8.24 8.68
CA LEU A 105 -13.78 8.51 7.26
C LEU A 105 -12.36 8.48 6.65
N LEU A 106 -12.22 7.81 5.51
CA LEU A 106 -11.02 7.80 4.69
C LEU A 106 -11.32 8.45 3.34
N SER A 107 -10.75 9.62 3.10
CA SER A 107 -10.85 10.33 1.82
C SER A 107 -9.78 9.82 0.86
N VAL A 108 -10.18 9.34 -0.31
CA VAL A 108 -9.28 8.68 -1.27
C VAL A 108 -9.45 9.20 -2.69
N ILE A 109 -8.38 9.13 -3.45
CA ILE A 109 -8.37 9.29 -4.90
C ILE A 109 -8.47 7.89 -5.50
N THR A 110 -9.50 7.61 -6.26
CA THR A 110 -9.70 6.31 -6.91
C THR A 110 -8.92 6.22 -8.22
N VAL A 111 -8.77 5.02 -8.76
CA VAL A 111 -8.12 4.78 -10.05
C VAL A 111 -9.18 4.39 -11.08
N ASP A 112 -9.08 4.93 -12.28
CA ASP A 112 -9.95 4.59 -13.39
C ASP A 112 -9.84 3.10 -13.74
N PRO A 113 -10.95 2.37 -14.00
CA PRO A 113 -10.93 0.94 -14.30
C PRO A 113 -10.08 0.56 -15.53
N ARG A 114 -9.97 1.45 -16.51
CA ARG A 114 -9.10 1.22 -17.68
C ARG A 114 -7.63 1.25 -17.29
N LEU A 115 -7.26 2.19 -16.42
CA LEU A 115 -5.90 2.25 -15.89
C LEU A 115 -5.60 1.04 -15.01
N GLU A 116 -6.54 0.60 -14.17
CA GLU A 116 -6.37 -0.64 -13.40
C GLU A 116 -6.18 -1.87 -14.30
N THR A 117 -6.92 -1.94 -15.40
CA THR A 117 -6.75 -3.02 -16.37
C THR A 117 -5.36 -3.02 -17.00
N LEU A 118 -4.86 -1.86 -17.43
CA LEU A 118 -3.51 -1.71 -17.99
C LEU A 118 -2.41 -2.12 -17.00
N LEU A 119 -2.52 -1.66 -15.75
CA LEU A 119 -1.59 -2.07 -14.69
C LEU A 119 -1.66 -3.56 -14.40
N GLY A 120 -2.87 -4.14 -14.36
CA GLY A 120 -3.08 -5.57 -14.17
C GLY A 120 -2.49 -6.42 -15.29
N GLU A 121 -2.48 -5.93 -16.52
CA GLU A 121 -1.82 -6.61 -17.66
C GLU A 121 -0.30 -6.62 -17.49
N ALA A 122 0.31 -5.51 -17.06
CA ALA A 122 1.74 -5.45 -16.78
C ALA A 122 2.13 -6.46 -15.70
N VAL A 123 1.39 -6.50 -14.60
CA VAL A 123 1.62 -7.46 -13.51
C VAL A 123 1.52 -8.91 -13.99
N ARG A 124 0.51 -9.25 -14.79
CA ARG A 124 0.33 -10.62 -15.33
C ARG A 124 1.48 -11.06 -16.24
N ARG A 125 2.11 -10.12 -16.95
CA ARG A 125 3.28 -10.42 -17.80
C ARG A 125 4.58 -10.51 -17.00
N GLY A 126 4.56 -10.18 -15.71
CA GLY A 126 5.76 -10.09 -14.89
C GLY A 126 6.67 -8.92 -15.27
N GLU A 127 6.09 -7.90 -15.92
CA GLU A 127 6.80 -6.72 -16.39
C GLU A 127 6.61 -5.55 -15.44
N ASP A 128 7.59 -4.65 -15.39
CA ASP A 128 7.42 -3.37 -14.71
C ASP A 128 6.38 -2.54 -15.49
N ALA A 129 5.37 -2.02 -14.78
CA ALA A 129 4.33 -1.20 -15.40
C ALA A 129 4.91 0.00 -16.17
N TYR A 130 6.05 0.53 -15.73
CA TYR A 130 6.75 1.60 -16.43
C TYR A 130 7.33 1.15 -17.79
N ALA A 131 7.79 -0.09 -17.88
CA ALA A 131 8.33 -0.65 -19.12
C ALA A 131 7.24 -1.03 -20.14
N LEU A 132 6.05 -1.38 -19.67
CA LEU A 132 4.93 -1.78 -20.54
C LEU A 132 4.16 -0.59 -21.10
N LEU A 133 4.00 0.47 -20.31
CA LEU A 133 3.22 1.64 -20.72
C LEU A 133 4.04 2.55 -21.64
N ASP A 134 3.41 3.05 -22.70
CA ASP A 134 4.03 4.04 -23.56
C ASP A 134 4.27 5.37 -22.79
N PRO A 135 5.30 6.14 -23.17
CA PRO A 135 5.64 7.37 -22.48
C PRO A 135 4.52 8.41 -22.42
N GLY A 136 3.64 8.43 -23.43
CA GLY A 136 2.49 9.35 -23.50
C GLY A 136 1.46 8.98 -22.43
N THR A 137 1.17 7.68 -22.26
CA THR A 137 0.28 7.18 -21.22
C THR A 137 0.84 7.45 -19.82
N VAL A 138 2.13 7.21 -19.60
CA VAL A 138 2.79 7.54 -18.33
C VAL A 138 2.70 9.02 -18.00
N ALA A 139 2.93 9.89 -18.98
CA ALA A 139 2.82 11.35 -18.81
C ALA A 139 1.39 11.77 -18.41
N LYS A 140 0.34 11.16 -19.02
CA LYS A 140 -1.05 11.43 -18.67
C LYS A 140 -1.37 10.97 -17.25
N ILE A 141 -0.90 9.80 -16.84
CA ILE A 141 -1.06 9.29 -15.47
C ILE A 141 -0.45 10.28 -14.48
N TYR A 142 0.77 10.73 -14.71
CA TYR A 142 1.44 11.68 -13.83
C TYR A 142 0.75 13.05 -13.78
N ALA A 143 0.29 13.57 -14.91
CA ALA A 143 -0.46 14.82 -14.96
C ALA A 143 -1.78 14.73 -14.17
N SER A 144 -2.56 13.66 -14.39
CA SER A 144 -3.79 13.39 -13.67
C SER A 144 -3.53 13.23 -12.17
N LEU A 145 -2.53 12.44 -11.79
CA LEU A 145 -2.15 12.22 -10.39
C LEU A 145 -1.73 13.53 -9.72
N THR A 146 -0.86 14.31 -10.35
CA THR A 146 -0.37 15.59 -9.80
C THR A 146 -1.52 16.55 -9.55
N LYS A 147 -2.48 16.64 -10.49
CA LYS A 147 -3.68 17.46 -10.33
C LYS A 147 -4.47 17.02 -9.07
N ARG A 148 -4.78 15.71 -8.95
CA ARG A 148 -5.58 15.19 -7.82
C ARG A 148 -4.87 15.31 -6.47
N VAL A 149 -3.56 15.08 -6.45
CA VAL A 149 -2.73 15.30 -5.25
C VAL A 149 -2.77 16.77 -4.83
N THR A 150 -2.63 17.70 -5.77
CA THR A 150 -2.69 19.14 -5.49
C THR A 150 -4.08 19.56 -4.99
N ASP A 151 -5.16 19.08 -5.63
CA ASP A 151 -6.54 19.37 -5.23
C ASP A 151 -6.81 18.87 -3.78
N ALA A 152 -6.37 17.66 -3.45
CA ALA A 152 -6.49 17.11 -2.11
C ALA A 152 -5.72 17.94 -1.07
N GLN A 153 -4.47 18.32 -1.36
CA GLN A 153 -3.65 19.14 -0.47
C GLN A 153 -4.22 20.54 -0.26
N GLN A 154 -4.76 21.16 -1.31
CA GLN A 154 -5.43 22.47 -1.21
C GLN A 154 -6.68 22.39 -0.33
N SER A 155 -7.34 21.23 -0.30
CA SER A 155 -8.48 20.95 0.59
C SER A 155 -8.06 20.56 2.02
N GLY A 156 -6.76 20.57 2.33
CA GLY A 156 -6.23 20.19 3.64
C GLY A 156 -6.24 18.68 3.88
N LEU A 157 -6.47 17.86 2.84
CA LEU A 157 -6.53 16.41 2.94
C LEU A 157 -5.17 15.78 2.58
N GLN A 158 -4.85 14.68 3.23
CA GLN A 158 -3.71 13.87 2.82
C GLN A 158 -4.06 13.11 1.53
N PRO A 159 -3.24 13.22 0.47
CA PRO A 159 -3.51 12.49 -0.77
C PRO A 159 -3.23 11.00 -0.59
N ILE A 160 -4.26 10.19 -0.77
CA ILE A 160 -4.23 8.73 -0.68
C ILE A 160 -4.85 8.17 -1.94
N VAL A 161 -4.15 7.33 -2.66
CA VAL A 161 -4.69 6.64 -3.83
C VAL A 161 -5.16 5.24 -3.43
N LEU A 162 -6.39 4.90 -3.83
CA LEU A 162 -7.01 3.59 -3.59
C LEU A 162 -7.17 2.84 -4.90
N THR A 163 -6.68 1.61 -4.96
CA THR A 163 -6.71 0.75 -6.15
C THR A 163 -6.96 -0.72 -5.78
N SER A 164 -7.06 -1.59 -6.78
CA SER A 164 -7.21 -3.04 -6.55
C SER A 164 -5.94 -3.67 -5.95
N PRO A 165 -6.06 -4.76 -5.16
CA PRO A 165 -4.91 -5.44 -4.57
C PRO A 165 -3.87 -5.90 -5.60
N GLY A 166 -4.33 -6.35 -6.77
CA GLY A 166 -3.45 -6.84 -7.84
C GLY A 166 -2.64 -5.74 -8.56
N THR A 167 -3.02 -4.47 -8.41
CA THR A 167 -2.38 -3.34 -9.11
C THR A 167 -1.67 -2.37 -8.17
N ARG A 168 -1.90 -2.49 -6.84
CA ARG A 168 -1.36 -1.56 -5.85
C ARG A 168 0.15 -1.38 -5.96
N LEU A 169 0.90 -2.48 -5.93
CA LEU A 169 2.36 -2.44 -5.97
C LEU A 169 2.89 -1.87 -7.29
N ALA A 170 2.26 -2.23 -8.41
CA ALA A 170 2.63 -1.70 -9.72
C ALA A 170 2.40 -0.19 -9.79
N LEU A 171 1.26 0.29 -9.26
CA LEU A 171 0.97 1.73 -9.19
C LEU A 171 1.94 2.45 -8.25
N LYS A 172 2.24 1.87 -7.08
CA LYS A 172 3.23 2.44 -6.15
C LYS A 172 4.59 2.59 -6.81
N ARG A 173 5.10 1.55 -7.47
CA ARG A 173 6.38 1.60 -8.19
C ARG A 173 6.37 2.61 -9.32
N LEU A 174 5.28 2.68 -10.08
CA LEU A 174 5.11 3.67 -11.15
C LEU A 174 5.21 5.09 -10.60
N THR A 175 4.59 5.38 -9.46
CA THR A 175 4.47 6.73 -8.90
C THR A 175 5.64 7.12 -8.00
N GLU A 176 6.45 6.17 -7.54
CA GLU A 176 7.50 6.39 -6.54
C GLU A 176 8.54 7.44 -6.96
N ARG A 177 8.87 7.50 -8.26
CA ARG A 177 9.84 8.48 -8.78
C ARG A 177 9.30 9.92 -8.79
N ALA A 178 8.01 10.09 -9.06
CA ALA A 178 7.37 11.40 -9.17
C ALA A 178 6.80 11.89 -7.82
N ALA A 179 6.32 10.96 -6.99
CA ALA A 179 5.68 11.24 -5.71
C ALA A 179 6.04 10.16 -4.67
N PRO A 180 7.27 10.13 -4.15
CA PRO A 180 7.74 9.09 -3.23
C PRO A 180 6.93 9.04 -1.93
N SER A 181 6.39 10.18 -1.48
CA SER A 181 5.55 10.27 -0.27
C SER A 181 4.08 9.91 -0.49
N LEU A 182 3.67 9.62 -1.73
CA LEU A 182 2.30 9.26 -2.05
C LEU A 182 1.93 7.94 -1.38
N VAL A 183 0.83 7.96 -0.65
CA VAL A 183 0.24 6.77 -0.03
C VAL A 183 -0.62 6.06 -1.08
N VAL A 184 -0.34 4.79 -1.33
CA VAL A 184 -1.13 3.94 -2.22
C VAL A 184 -1.65 2.76 -1.40
N LEU A 185 -2.96 2.67 -1.26
CA LEU A 185 -3.66 1.61 -0.55
C LEU A 185 -4.42 0.72 -1.54
N SER A 186 -4.65 -0.51 -1.14
CA SER A 186 -5.56 -1.42 -1.84
C SER A 186 -6.88 -1.59 -1.09
N TYR A 187 -7.92 -2.04 -1.79
CA TYR A 187 -9.21 -2.36 -1.16
C TYR A 187 -9.09 -3.40 -0.05
N SER A 188 -8.10 -4.31 -0.10
CA SER A 188 -7.85 -5.29 0.97
C SER A 188 -7.24 -4.67 2.25
N GLU A 189 -6.75 -3.45 2.18
CA GLU A 189 -6.21 -2.70 3.31
C GLU A 189 -7.24 -1.76 3.96
N ILE A 190 -8.48 -1.78 3.50
CA ILE A 190 -9.57 -0.99 4.13
C ILE A 190 -10.11 -1.75 5.34
N ALA A 191 -10.02 -1.12 6.50
CA ALA A 191 -10.50 -1.71 7.74
C ALA A 191 -12.03 -1.85 7.73
N PRO A 192 -12.58 -2.97 8.24
CA PRO A 192 -14.03 -3.15 8.36
C PRO A 192 -14.67 -2.02 9.17
N GLY A 193 -15.77 -1.48 8.67
CA GLY A 193 -16.53 -0.40 9.32
C GLY A 193 -16.02 1.02 9.04
N LEU A 194 -14.92 1.17 8.30
CA LEU A 194 -14.43 2.47 7.88
C LEU A 194 -15.24 2.96 6.65
N ARG A 195 -15.69 4.21 6.69
CA ARG A 195 -16.31 4.85 5.53
C ARG A 195 -15.24 5.35 4.59
N VAL A 196 -15.43 5.12 3.29
CA VAL A 196 -14.51 5.57 2.24
C VAL A 196 -15.24 6.55 1.33
N GLU A 197 -14.64 7.71 1.11
CA GLU A 197 -15.16 8.76 0.22
C GLU A 197 -14.15 9.02 -0.90
N SER A 198 -14.64 9.00 -2.14
CA SER A 198 -13.81 9.37 -3.29
C SER A 198 -13.82 10.89 -3.47
N ILE A 199 -12.63 11.49 -3.40
CA ILE A 199 -12.40 12.92 -3.62
C ILE A 199 -11.87 13.24 -5.02
N GLY A 200 -11.70 12.23 -5.87
CA GLY A 200 -11.23 12.36 -7.23
C GLY A 200 -10.84 11.02 -7.84
N GLN A 201 -10.48 11.05 -9.13
CA GLN A 201 -10.06 9.85 -9.85
C GLN A 201 -8.84 10.12 -10.71
N VAL A 202 -7.87 9.23 -10.70
CA VAL A 202 -6.72 9.22 -11.62
C VAL A 202 -7.13 8.49 -12.89
N SER A 203 -6.97 9.13 -14.04
CA SER A 203 -7.35 8.61 -15.35
C SER A 203 -6.29 8.93 -16.40
N THR A 204 -6.24 8.12 -17.46
CA THR A 204 -5.45 8.37 -18.66
C THR A 204 -6.22 9.17 -19.72
N THR A 205 -7.52 9.39 -19.50
CA THR A 205 -8.38 10.15 -20.39
C THR A 205 -8.51 11.59 -19.85
N GLU A 206 -8.47 12.59 -20.71
CA GLU A 206 -8.79 13.96 -20.32
C GLU A 206 -10.26 14.02 -19.87
N GLU A 207 -10.51 14.55 -18.67
CA GLU A 207 -11.87 14.80 -18.22
C GLU A 207 -12.53 15.80 -19.16
N SER A 208 -13.60 15.38 -19.82
CA SER A 208 -14.57 16.32 -20.37
C SER A 208 -15.19 17.11 -19.19
N PRO A 209 -15.24 18.43 -19.24
CA PRO A 209 -15.61 19.26 -18.09
C PRO A 209 -17.10 19.19 -17.69
N ASN A 210 -17.78 18.06 -17.87
CA ASN A 210 -19.22 18.03 -17.62
C ASN A 210 -19.79 16.66 -17.21
N GLU A 211 -19.41 16.12 -16.04
CA GLU A 211 -20.17 15.03 -15.38
C GLU A 211 -20.23 15.17 -13.85
N GLY A 212 -20.19 16.39 -13.33
CA GLY A 212 -20.28 16.70 -11.89
C GLY A 212 -21.57 17.41 -11.46
N ALA A 213 -22.54 17.63 -12.33
CA ALA A 213 -23.82 18.20 -11.95
C ALA A 213 -24.87 17.10 -11.77
N ARG A 214 -25.01 16.56 -10.56
CA ARG A 214 -26.22 15.84 -10.16
C ARG A 214 -27.37 16.83 -10.17
N GLU A 215 -28.26 16.70 -11.13
CA GLU A 215 -29.58 17.35 -11.08
C GLU A 215 -30.32 16.87 -9.82
N PRO A 216 -30.94 17.77 -9.05
CA PRO A 216 -31.84 17.36 -7.98
C PRO A 216 -33.10 16.81 -8.64
N VAL A 217 -33.41 15.53 -8.37
CA VAL A 217 -34.69 14.93 -8.75
C VAL A 217 -35.79 15.72 -8.05
N GLY A 218 -36.49 16.51 -8.85
CA GLY A 218 -37.62 17.31 -8.41
C GLY A 218 -38.72 16.42 -7.85
N ALA A 219 -39.18 16.76 -6.67
CA ALA A 219 -40.47 16.32 -6.14
C ALA A 219 -41.57 16.88 -7.04
N GLY A 220 -42.24 16.00 -7.76
CA GLY A 220 -43.44 16.26 -8.52
C GLY A 220 -44.66 15.78 -7.74
N ALA A 221 -45.59 16.67 -7.56
CA ALA A 221 -46.87 16.62 -6.88
C ALA A 221 -47.67 15.32 -6.99
#